data_f59ee00294fa7615057c64c282b582e7
#
_entry.id   f59ee00294fa7615057c64c282b582e7
#
_cell.length_a   1.000
_cell.length_b   1.000
_cell.length_c   1.000
_cell.angle_alpha   90.00
_cell.angle_beta   90.00
_cell.angle_gamma   90.00
#
_symmetry.space_group_name_H-M   'P 1'
#
loop_
_entity.id
_entity.type
_entity.pdbx_description
1 polymer ?
#
loop_
_entity_poly.entity_id
_entity_poly.type
_entity_poly.pdbx_seq_one_letter_code
_entity_poly.pdbx_strand_id
1 'polypeptide(L)'
;MEEQAKEELENETKEKDYEAEYNALKDQYLRANAEFENIKKRLEKEKINAMAYANEGFAKDLLDVLDALEAAVKVEANDEVSLKIKEGVQNTLDLFLKKLEKHGIKEIEAACEFDPNLHEAMFHIESDEHQSGAVVQVLQKGYKLGERVIRPTKVSVAK
;
A
#
# COMPACT_ATOMS: atom_id res chain seq x y z
N MET A 1 -74.37 -23.60 2.66
CA MET A 1 -73.89 -22.71 1.56
C MET A 1 -73.18 -21.45 2.08
N GLU A 2 -73.71 -20.72 3.07
CA GLU A 2 -72.98 -19.54 3.62
C GLU A 2 -71.74 -19.89 4.47
N GLU A 3 -71.73 -21.04 5.15
CA GLU A 3 -70.62 -21.50 5.96
C GLU A 3 -69.44 -21.99 5.08
N GLN A 4 -69.70 -22.63 3.97
CA GLN A 4 -68.71 -23.07 2.99
C GLN A 4 -68.07 -21.91 2.26
N ALA A 5 -68.87 -20.85 1.93
CA ALA A 5 -68.32 -19.62 1.31
C ALA A 5 -67.45 -18.80 2.27
N LYS A 6 -67.73 -18.86 3.60
CA LYS A 6 -66.85 -18.21 4.60
C LYS A 6 -65.52 -18.96 4.78
N GLU A 7 -65.54 -20.28 4.78
CA GLU A 7 -64.34 -21.14 4.92
C GLU A 7 -63.46 -21.03 3.69
N GLU A 8 -64.00 -20.92 2.48
CA GLU A 8 -63.26 -20.66 1.25
C GLU A 8 -62.61 -19.26 1.25
N LEU A 9 -63.32 -18.22 1.70
CA LEU A 9 -62.78 -16.84 1.83
C LEU A 9 -61.67 -16.74 2.89
N GLU A 10 -61.78 -17.43 4.02
CA GLU A 10 -60.71 -17.48 5.04
C GLU A 10 -59.48 -18.26 4.56
N ASN A 11 -59.64 -19.29 3.77
CA ASN A 11 -58.53 -20.03 3.19
C ASN A 11 -57.82 -19.24 2.09
N GLU A 12 -58.57 -18.56 1.21
CA GLU A 12 -57.96 -17.68 0.19
C GLU A 12 -57.22 -16.49 0.83
N THR A 13 -57.72 -15.90 1.94
CA THR A 13 -57.01 -14.84 2.65
C THR A 13 -55.74 -15.37 3.31
N LYS A 14 -55.76 -16.56 3.91
CA LYS A 14 -54.55 -17.18 4.49
C LYS A 14 -53.52 -17.57 3.43
N GLU A 15 -53.94 -18.08 2.28
CA GLU A 15 -53.03 -18.40 1.17
C GLU A 15 -52.36 -17.12 0.63
N LYS A 16 -53.07 -16.02 0.46
CA LYS A 16 -52.52 -14.73 0.05
C LYS A 16 -51.53 -14.15 1.08
N ASP A 17 -51.81 -14.31 2.39
CA ASP A 17 -50.89 -13.92 3.45
C ASP A 17 -49.60 -14.73 3.42
N TYR A 18 -49.67 -16.04 3.26
CA TYR A 18 -48.52 -16.89 3.15
C TYR A 18 -47.68 -16.64 1.88
N GLU A 19 -48.32 -16.33 0.77
CA GLU A 19 -47.62 -15.94 -0.47
C GLU A 19 -46.88 -14.61 -0.30
N ALA A 20 -47.49 -13.63 0.36
CA ALA A 20 -46.88 -12.35 0.66
C ALA A 20 -45.65 -12.52 1.60
N GLU A 21 -45.80 -13.32 2.67
CA GLU A 21 -44.70 -13.65 3.58
C GLU A 21 -43.57 -14.39 2.88
N TYR A 22 -43.90 -15.37 2.04
CA TYR A 22 -42.91 -16.10 1.25
C TYR A 22 -42.11 -15.19 0.31
N ASN A 23 -42.81 -14.30 -0.40
CA ASN A 23 -42.15 -13.34 -1.29
C ASN A 23 -41.27 -12.33 -0.53
N ALA A 24 -41.74 -11.86 0.62
CA ALA A 24 -40.95 -10.98 1.49
C ALA A 24 -39.67 -11.69 2.01
N LEU A 25 -39.82 -12.92 2.48
CA LEU A 25 -38.70 -13.74 2.95
C LEU A 25 -37.71 -14.05 1.82
N LYS A 26 -38.22 -14.37 0.64
CA LYS A 26 -37.41 -14.60 -0.56
C LYS A 26 -36.62 -13.38 -0.94
N ASP A 27 -37.22 -12.20 -0.92
CA ASP A 27 -36.54 -10.93 -1.19
C ASP A 27 -35.46 -10.64 -0.14
N GLN A 28 -35.75 -10.86 1.15
CA GLN A 28 -34.77 -10.74 2.22
C GLN A 28 -33.58 -11.70 2.02
N TYR A 29 -33.88 -12.97 1.69
CA TYR A 29 -32.86 -13.97 1.40
C TYR A 29 -31.96 -13.55 0.22
N LEU A 30 -32.57 -13.09 -0.87
CA LEU A 30 -31.82 -12.66 -2.06
C LEU A 30 -30.93 -11.45 -1.75
N ARG A 31 -31.44 -10.47 -0.98
CA ARG A 31 -30.63 -9.34 -0.52
C ARG A 31 -29.49 -9.76 0.38
N ALA A 32 -29.79 -10.60 1.39
CA ALA A 32 -28.76 -11.10 2.30
C ALA A 32 -27.68 -11.89 1.56
N ASN A 33 -28.06 -12.70 0.57
CA ASN A 33 -27.11 -13.45 -0.25
C ASN A 33 -26.24 -12.53 -1.11
N ALA A 34 -26.84 -11.49 -1.71
CA ALA A 34 -26.08 -10.49 -2.47
C ALA A 34 -25.11 -9.71 -1.58
N GLU A 35 -25.53 -9.32 -0.37
CA GLU A 35 -24.66 -8.67 0.62
C GLU A 35 -23.52 -9.60 1.06
N PHE A 36 -23.82 -10.87 1.31
CA PHE A 36 -22.82 -11.87 1.66
C PHE A 36 -21.76 -12.05 0.58
N GLU A 37 -22.14 -12.15 -0.69
CA GLU A 37 -21.21 -12.22 -1.82
C GLU A 37 -20.35 -10.95 -1.94
N ASN A 38 -20.92 -9.78 -1.70
CA ASN A 38 -20.17 -8.51 -1.70
C ASN A 38 -19.16 -8.45 -0.55
N ILE A 39 -19.56 -8.88 0.65
CA ILE A 39 -18.69 -8.96 1.82
C ILE A 39 -17.55 -9.95 1.56
N LYS A 40 -17.86 -11.13 1.01
CA LYS A 40 -16.85 -12.14 0.66
C LYS A 40 -15.81 -11.61 -0.29
N LYS A 41 -16.23 -10.95 -1.39
CA LYS A 41 -15.31 -10.33 -2.35
C LYS A 41 -14.44 -9.24 -1.71
N ARG A 42 -15.03 -8.43 -0.82
CA ARG A 42 -14.28 -7.40 -0.09
C ARG A 42 -13.24 -8.01 0.83
N LEU A 43 -13.63 -9.02 1.64
CA LEU A 43 -12.71 -9.70 2.56
C LEU A 43 -11.56 -10.40 1.82
N GLU A 44 -11.82 -10.99 0.67
CA GLU A 44 -10.80 -11.61 -0.16
C GLU A 44 -9.78 -10.58 -0.66
N LYS A 45 -10.23 -9.40 -1.11
CA LYS A 45 -9.37 -8.29 -1.50
C LYS A 45 -8.57 -7.75 -0.30
N GLU A 46 -9.21 -7.56 0.85
CA GLU A 46 -8.55 -7.12 2.09
C GLU A 46 -7.48 -8.13 2.54
N LYS A 47 -7.77 -9.44 2.45
CA LYS A 47 -6.81 -10.51 2.75
C LYS A 47 -5.58 -10.44 1.84
N ILE A 48 -5.77 -10.30 0.53
CA ILE A 48 -4.68 -10.19 -0.43
C ILE A 48 -3.81 -8.96 -0.12
N ASN A 49 -4.45 -7.81 0.14
CA ASN A 49 -3.74 -6.59 0.52
C ASN A 49 -2.98 -6.74 1.84
N ALA A 50 -3.62 -7.33 2.86
CA ALA A 50 -2.97 -7.57 4.15
C ALA A 50 -1.74 -8.48 4.01
N MET A 51 -1.81 -9.52 3.18
CA MET A 51 -0.67 -10.40 2.91
C MET A 51 0.43 -9.69 2.11
N ALA A 52 0.07 -8.87 1.12
CA ALA A 52 1.03 -8.13 0.31
C ALA A 52 1.83 -7.10 1.13
N TYR A 53 1.20 -6.48 2.11
CA TYR A 53 1.80 -5.42 2.93
C TYR A 53 2.10 -5.82 4.38
N ALA A 54 2.00 -7.12 4.72
CA ALA A 54 2.25 -7.63 6.08
C ALA A 54 3.63 -7.23 6.62
N ASN A 55 4.62 -7.12 5.76
CA ASN A 55 6.00 -6.81 6.12
C ASN A 55 6.34 -5.32 6.01
N GLU A 56 5.36 -4.44 5.75
CA GLU A 56 5.61 -3.00 5.55
C GLU A 56 6.31 -2.36 6.78
N GLY A 57 5.79 -2.64 7.98
CA GLY A 57 6.38 -2.13 9.22
C GLY A 57 7.82 -2.60 9.42
N PHE A 58 8.05 -3.90 9.27
CA PHE A 58 9.40 -4.46 9.35
C PHE A 58 10.35 -3.89 8.29
N ALA A 59 9.87 -3.74 7.05
CA ALA A 59 10.65 -3.14 5.99
C ALA A 59 11.04 -1.69 6.33
N LYS A 60 10.11 -0.91 6.90
CA LYS A 60 10.37 0.47 7.32
C LYS A 60 11.49 0.56 8.35
N ASP A 61 11.47 -0.32 9.36
CA ASP A 61 12.52 -0.36 10.38
C ASP A 61 13.89 -0.73 9.79
N LEU A 62 13.93 -1.58 8.76
CA LEU A 62 15.17 -1.93 8.06
C LEU A 62 15.75 -0.78 7.23
N LEU A 63 14.95 0.19 6.81
CA LEU A 63 15.45 1.34 6.05
C LEU A 63 16.40 2.22 6.88
N ASP A 64 16.24 2.28 8.19
CA ASP A 64 17.17 3.02 9.05
C ASP A 64 18.55 2.34 9.10
N VAL A 65 18.59 1.01 9.06
CA VAL A 65 19.83 0.24 8.96
C VAL A 65 20.50 0.46 7.59
N LEU A 66 19.69 0.54 6.54
CA LEU A 66 20.17 0.83 5.19
C LEU A 66 20.81 2.22 5.10
N ASP A 67 20.16 3.23 5.68
CA ASP A 67 20.69 4.59 5.74
C ASP A 67 22.04 4.65 6.48
N ALA A 68 22.18 3.88 7.57
CA ALA A 68 23.44 3.78 8.29
C ALA A 68 24.56 3.14 7.45
N LEU A 69 24.25 2.09 6.67
CA LEU A 69 25.20 1.48 5.74
C LEU A 69 25.60 2.45 4.61
N GLU A 70 24.63 3.19 4.04
CA GLU A 70 24.89 4.21 3.04
C GLU A 70 25.78 5.34 3.58
N ALA A 71 25.55 5.77 4.81
CA ALA A 71 26.38 6.77 5.48
C ALA A 71 27.81 6.24 5.68
N ALA A 72 27.98 4.98 6.08
CA ALA A 72 29.29 4.37 6.26
C ALA A 72 30.08 4.29 4.95
N VAL A 73 29.41 4.00 3.83
CA VAL A 73 30.05 3.99 2.49
C VAL A 73 30.50 5.38 2.05
N LYS A 74 29.83 6.45 2.48
CA LYS A 74 30.20 7.83 2.12
C LYS A 74 31.42 8.35 2.86
N VAL A 75 31.85 7.69 3.94
CA VAL A 75 33.05 8.10 4.70
C VAL A 75 34.29 8.02 3.82
N GLU A 76 35.14 9.04 3.87
CA GLU A 76 36.42 9.02 3.17
C GLU A 76 37.35 7.97 3.77
N ALA A 77 38.00 7.19 2.91
CA ALA A 77 38.96 6.17 3.29
C ALA A 77 40.29 6.49 2.61
N ASN A 78 41.35 6.70 3.41
CA ASN A 78 42.65 7.19 2.91
C ASN A 78 43.76 6.13 3.03
N ASP A 79 43.50 5.00 3.66
CA ASP A 79 44.47 3.91 3.82
C ASP A 79 43.89 2.58 3.27
N GLU A 80 44.79 1.64 2.98
CA GLU A 80 44.43 0.36 2.35
C GLU A 80 43.43 -0.47 3.19
N VAL A 81 43.52 -0.40 4.52
CA VAL A 81 42.65 -1.17 5.42
C VAL A 81 41.24 -0.56 5.38
N SER A 82 41.15 0.76 5.49
CA SER A 82 39.86 1.50 5.43
C SER A 82 39.17 1.30 4.07
N LEU A 83 39.94 1.27 2.96
CA LEU A 83 39.39 0.97 1.63
C LEU A 83 38.81 -0.44 1.54
N LYS A 84 39.50 -1.46 2.09
CA LYS A 84 38.98 -2.84 2.14
C LYS A 84 37.71 -2.95 2.98
N ILE A 85 37.66 -2.25 4.11
CA ILE A 85 36.45 -2.21 4.97
C ILE A 85 35.29 -1.57 4.21
N LYS A 86 35.54 -0.42 3.56
CA LYS A 86 34.53 0.28 2.74
C LYS A 86 34.00 -0.59 1.62
N GLU A 87 34.85 -1.35 0.92
CA GLU A 87 34.44 -2.31 -0.09
C GLU A 87 33.57 -3.42 0.50
N GLY A 88 33.90 -3.94 1.69
CA GLY A 88 33.08 -4.92 2.40
C GLY A 88 31.69 -4.38 2.78
N VAL A 89 31.63 -3.13 3.24
CA VAL A 89 30.34 -2.47 3.56
C VAL A 89 29.53 -2.23 2.28
N GLN A 90 30.17 -1.80 1.18
CA GLN A 90 29.49 -1.63 -0.11
C GLN A 90 28.89 -2.95 -0.61
N ASN A 91 29.66 -4.04 -0.56
CA ASN A 91 29.18 -5.36 -0.97
C ASN A 91 27.99 -5.82 -0.09
N THR A 92 28.01 -5.50 1.20
CA THR A 92 26.92 -5.80 2.12
C THR A 92 25.65 -4.98 1.78
N LEU A 93 25.82 -3.69 1.49
CA LEU A 93 24.75 -2.79 1.06
C LEU A 93 24.10 -3.29 -0.24
N ASP A 94 24.91 -3.63 -1.25
CA ASP A 94 24.42 -4.13 -2.52
C ASP A 94 23.65 -5.45 -2.37
N LEU A 95 24.16 -6.35 -1.52
CA LEU A 95 23.46 -7.60 -1.21
C LEU A 95 22.13 -7.33 -0.50
N PHE A 96 22.12 -6.40 0.43
CA PHE A 96 20.91 -6.03 1.18
C PHE A 96 19.84 -5.44 0.25
N LEU A 97 20.20 -4.50 -0.61
CA LEU A 97 19.30 -3.93 -1.63
C LEU A 97 18.71 -5.01 -2.56
N LYS A 98 19.54 -5.94 -3.04
CA LYS A 98 19.06 -7.08 -3.84
C LYS A 98 18.07 -7.97 -3.10
N LYS A 99 18.25 -8.13 -1.77
CA LYS A 99 17.28 -8.89 -0.94
C LYS A 99 15.99 -8.15 -0.76
N LEU A 100 16.02 -6.84 -0.51
CA LEU A 100 14.84 -6.01 -0.43
C LEU A 100 14.04 -6.02 -1.74
N GLU A 101 14.73 -5.90 -2.88
CA GLU A 101 14.10 -5.95 -4.20
C GLU A 101 13.37 -7.27 -4.45
N LYS A 102 13.97 -8.41 -4.03
CA LYS A 102 13.32 -9.73 -4.12
C LYS A 102 11.99 -9.79 -3.35
N HIS A 103 11.86 -8.98 -2.28
CA HIS A 103 10.64 -8.86 -1.50
C HIS A 103 9.71 -7.72 -1.98
N GLY A 104 9.99 -7.15 -3.16
CA GLY A 104 9.17 -6.11 -3.77
C GLY A 104 9.42 -4.70 -3.24
N ILE A 105 10.46 -4.52 -2.41
CA ILE A 105 10.87 -3.21 -1.90
C ILE A 105 11.88 -2.62 -2.89
N LYS A 106 11.54 -1.46 -3.47
CA LYS A 106 12.35 -0.79 -4.47
C LYS A 106 12.62 0.65 -4.08
N GLU A 107 13.82 1.13 -4.41
CA GLU A 107 14.15 2.54 -4.29
C GLU A 107 13.25 3.38 -5.21
N ILE A 108 12.83 4.54 -4.73
CA ILE A 108 12.12 5.53 -5.52
C ILE A 108 13.19 6.34 -6.24
N GLU A 109 13.24 6.21 -7.57
CA GLU A 109 14.15 7.00 -8.39
C GLU A 109 13.81 8.49 -8.23
N ALA A 110 14.79 9.27 -7.84
CA ALA A 110 14.66 10.72 -7.82
C ALA A 110 14.72 11.23 -9.26
N ALA A 111 13.54 11.34 -9.89
CA ALA A 111 13.41 12.03 -11.15
C ALA A 111 13.78 13.51 -10.97
N CYS A 112 14.16 14.18 -12.06
CA CYS A 112 14.43 15.64 -12.01
C CYS A 112 13.18 16.44 -11.62
N GLU A 113 11.99 15.85 -11.77
CA GLU A 113 10.71 16.49 -11.47
C GLU A 113 10.19 16.04 -10.09
N PHE A 114 9.71 17.00 -9.29
CA PHE A 114 9.16 16.74 -7.98
C PHE A 114 7.74 16.14 -8.09
N ASP A 115 7.53 14.98 -7.50
CA ASP A 115 6.21 14.35 -7.36
C ASP A 115 5.81 14.30 -5.87
N PRO A 116 4.74 15.01 -5.46
CA PRO A 116 4.28 15.03 -4.07
C PRO A 116 3.88 13.64 -3.51
N ASN A 117 3.57 12.67 -4.38
CA ASN A 117 3.23 11.30 -3.95
C ASN A 117 4.46 10.46 -3.61
N LEU A 118 5.62 10.81 -4.16
CA LEU A 118 6.87 10.05 -4.04
C LEU A 118 7.93 10.79 -3.23
N HIS A 119 7.87 12.12 -3.21
CA HIS A 119 8.91 12.98 -2.67
C HIS A 119 8.39 13.85 -1.53
N GLU A 120 9.26 14.10 -0.55
CA GLU A 120 9.06 15.05 0.54
C GLU A 120 10.08 16.18 0.41
N ALA A 121 9.61 17.39 0.09
CA ALA A 121 10.48 18.57 -0.03
C ALA A 121 10.84 19.08 1.37
N MET A 122 12.11 18.99 1.76
CA MET A 122 12.62 19.46 3.05
C MET A 122 13.07 20.92 3.01
N PHE A 123 13.71 21.32 1.91
CA PHE A 123 14.28 22.65 1.73
C PHE A 123 14.06 23.16 0.31
N HIS A 124 13.93 24.48 0.19
CA HIS A 124 14.00 25.18 -1.08
C HIS A 124 15.35 25.84 -1.20
N ILE A 125 16.04 25.58 -2.31
CA ILE A 125 17.40 26.06 -2.58
C ILE A 125 17.36 26.94 -3.84
N GLU A 126 18.03 28.07 -3.83
CA GLU A 126 18.23 28.84 -5.05
C GLU A 126 19.20 28.11 -5.95
N SER A 127 18.81 27.88 -7.19
CA SER A 127 19.60 27.15 -8.18
C SER A 127 19.43 27.79 -9.56
N ASP A 128 20.53 28.19 -10.16
CA ASP A 128 20.56 28.73 -11.53
C ASP A 128 20.54 27.62 -12.58
N GLU A 129 20.81 26.38 -12.16
CA GLU A 129 20.92 25.21 -13.05
C GLU A 129 19.60 24.42 -13.19
N HIS A 130 18.65 24.59 -12.25
CA HIS A 130 17.41 23.83 -12.19
C HIS A 130 16.19 24.73 -12.31
N GLN A 131 15.17 24.23 -13.01
CA GLN A 131 13.88 24.92 -13.09
C GLN A 131 13.19 24.96 -11.73
N SER A 132 12.43 26.02 -11.45
CA SER A 132 11.66 26.16 -10.21
C SER A 132 10.77 24.90 -10.00
N GLY A 133 10.84 24.33 -8.81
CA GLY A 133 10.14 23.11 -8.45
C GLY A 133 10.83 21.81 -8.84
N ALA A 134 12.00 21.85 -9.49
CA ALA A 134 12.78 20.64 -9.79
C ALA A 134 13.53 20.13 -8.55
N VAL A 135 13.79 18.83 -8.51
CA VAL A 135 14.62 18.19 -7.47
C VAL A 135 16.09 18.57 -7.72
N VAL A 136 16.70 19.21 -6.75
CA VAL A 136 18.12 19.62 -6.80
C VAL A 136 19.01 18.54 -6.19
N GLN A 137 18.62 17.99 -5.03
CA GLN A 137 19.42 17.02 -4.30
C GLN A 137 18.55 16.04 -3.53
N VAL A 138 18.96 14.77 -3.50
CA VAL A 138 18.39 13.75 -2.62
C VAL A 138 19.12 13.78 -1.28
N LEU A 139 18.37 14.02 -0.22
CA LEU A 139 18.86 14.04 1.17
C LEU A 139 18.76 12.66 1.83
N GLN A 140 17.66 11.96 1.55
CA GLN A 140 17.42 10.60 2.04
C GLN A 140 16.62 9.84 0.98
N LYS A 141 17.07 8.63 0.66
CA LYS A 141 16.42 7.79 -0.34
C LYS A 141 15.05 7.31 0.15
N GLY A 142 14.08 7.32 -0.74
CA GLY A 142 12.74 6.78 -0.54
C GLY A 142 12.61 5.36 -1.05
N TYR A 143 11.63 4.63 -0.51
CA TYR A 143 11.37 3.24 -0.87
C TYR A 143 9.88 2.95 -0.98
N LYS A 144 9.52 2.07 -1.92
CA LYS A 144 8.15 1.57 -2.11
C LYS A 144 8.10 0.05 -2.02
N LEU A 145 6.98 -0.48 -1.51
CA LEU A 145 6.64 -1.91 -1.51
C LEU A 145 5.53 -2.14 -2.53
N GLY A 146 5.87 -2.73 -3.67
CA GLY A 146 4.97 -2.74 -4.81
C GLY A 146 4.62 -1.33 -5.27
N GLU A 147 3.33 -0.99 -5.20
CA GLU A 147 2.83 0.35 -5.56
C GLU A 147 2.73 1.31 -4.36
N ARG A 148 2.91 0.81 -3.14
CA ARG A 148 2.75 1.62 -1.93
C ARG A 148 4.06 2.22 -1.47
N VAL A 149 4.10 3.54 -1.29
CA VAL A 149 5.26 4.25 -0.71
C VAL A 149 5.37 3.91 0.77
N ILE A 150 6.50 3.31 1.17
CA ILE A 150 6.84 3.03 2.58
C ILE A 150 7.47 4.26 3.21
N ARG A 151 8.38 4.91 2.48
CA ARG A 151 9.08 6.12 2.88
C ARG A 151 9.30 6.99 1.65
N PRO A 152 8.82 8.25 1.63
CA PRO A 152 9.08 9.16 0.52
C PRO A 152 10.56 9.51 0.45
N THR A 153 11.03 9.87 -0.75
CA THR A 153 12.39 10.40 -0.93
C THR A 153 12.43 11.83 -0.41
N LYS A 154 13.30 12.10 0.56
CA LYS A 154 13.51 13.49 1.03
C LYS A 154 14.44 14.21 0.09
N VAL A 155 13.98 15.35 -0.41
CA VAL A 155 14.68 16.12 -1.43
C VAL A 155 14.75 17.58 -1.07
N SER A 156 15.73 18.28 -1.65
CA SER A 156 15.69 19.74 -1.80
C SER A 156 15.16 20.07 -3.20
N VAL A 157 14.37 21.13 -3.30
CA VAL A 157 13.77 21.59 -4.57
C VAL A 157 14.25 22.98 -4.92
N ALA A 158 14.36 23.29 -6.20
CA ALA A 158 14.68 24.62 -6.69
C ALA A 158 13.54 25.60 -6.38
N LYS A 159 13.91 26.82 -5.99
CA LYS A 159 12.97 27.90 -5.66
C LYS A 159 12.42 28.58 -6.91
#